data_dd1f6271a6d2acd1723e88777860006f
#
_entry.id   dd1f6271a6d2acd1723e88777860006f
#
_cell.length_a   1.000
_cell.length_b   1.000
_cell.length_c   1.000
_cell.angle_alpha   90.00
_cell.angle_beta   90.00
_cell.angle_gamma   90.00
#
_symmetry.space_group_name_H-M   'P 1'
#
loop_
_entity.id
_entity.type
_entity.pdbx_description
1 polymer ?
#
loop_
_entity_poly.entity_id
_entity_poly.type
_entity_poly.pdbx_seq_one_letter_code
_entity_poly.pdbx_strand_id
1 'polypeptide(L)'
;MIAIPPVPAMLNALPMVFKIANTAAAILPYVCKTLEMCIGTLGRMHDVLKPGEKAEVFGFAMQNATKAPKEFENVNSYVEYLRDEIKAGNININENKDYSIVDKVAGNALIAQAVGEKYGLDIGATFWGIICQKASNEKLNANEISGILTQAKTQHINPDNIANYIAGNNLESNIQKSEVSSLIIDGLKHANPTMSNEDITNRFNTLLKKD
;
A
#
# COMPACT_ATOMS: atom_id res chain seq x y z
N MET A 1 3.79 -5.58 -36.43
CA MET A 1 4.35 -6.82 -35.79
C MET A 1 4.43 -6.53 -34.31
N ILE A 2 3.51 -7.05 -33.50
CA ILE A 2 3.51 -6.84 -32.05
C ILE A 2 4.59 -7.77 -31.48
N ALA A 3 5.64 -7.21 -30.88
CA ALA A 3 6.68 -8.00 -30.23
C ALA A 3 6.07 -8.69 -29.00
N ILE A 4 5.97 -10.01 -29.04
CA ILE A 4 5.59 -10.81 -27.86
C ILE A 4 6.80 -10.77 -26.89
N PRO A 5 6.63 -10.30 -25.64
CA PRO A 5 7.72 -10.29 -24.68
C PRO A 5 8.19 -11.71 -24.41
N PRO A 6 9.48 -11.92 -24.09
CA PRO A 6 10.02 -13.24 -23.82
C PRO A 6 9.32 -13.92 -22.62
N VAL A 7 9.08 -15.22 -22.73
CA VAL A 7 8.36 -16.06 -21.75
C VAL A 7 8.79 -15.84 -20.28
N PRO A 8 10.06 -15.58 -19.93
CA PRO A 8 10.46 -15.25 -18.56
C PRO A 8 9.84 -13.97 -18.02
N ALA A 9 9.69 -12.92 -18.84
CA ALA A 9 9.06 -11.66 -18.43
C ALA A 9 7.56 -11.84 -18.17
N MET A 10 6.88 -12.70 -18.94
CA MET A 10 5.48 -13.03 -18.71
C MET A 10 5.24 -13.77 -17.39
N LEU A 11 6.13 -14.71 -17.02
CA LEU A 11 6.01 -15.48 -15.77
C LEU A 11 6.22 -14.60 -14.53
N ASN A 12 7.10 -13.60 -14.59
CA ASN A 12 7.35 -12.67 -13.48
C ASN A 12 6.26 -11.60 -13.33
N ALA A 13 5.51 -11.33 -14.39
CA ALA A 13 4.49 -10.27 -14.41
C ALA A 13 3.10 -10.72 -13.91
N LEU A 14 2.79 -12.01 -13.99
CA LEU A 14 1.55 -12.57 -13.44
C LEU A 14 1.40 -12.30 -11.93
N PRO A 15 2.43 -12.50 -11.09
CA PRO A 15 2.34 -12.19 -9.67
C PRO A 15 1.98 -10.73 -9.36
N MET A 16 2.46 -9.77 -10.15
CA MET A 16 2.16 -8.35 -9.96
C MET A 16 0.66 -8.05 -10.17
N VAL A 17 0.07 -8.57 -11.24
CA VAL A 17 -1.37 -8.39 -11.52
C VAL A 17 -2.21 -8.98 -10.39
N PHE A 18 -1.87 -10.18 -9.92
CA PHE A 18 -2.55 -10.81 -8.79
C PHE A 18 -2.38 -10.04 -7.49
N LYS A 19 -1.20 -9.50 -7.21
CA LYS A 19 -0.96 -8.67 -6.02
C LYS A 19 -1.83 -7.42 -6.03
N ILE A 20 -1.86 -6.69 -7.14
CA ILE A 20 -2.70 -5.48 -7.27
C ILE A 20 -4.17 -5.86 -7.10
N ALA A 21 -4.65 -6.92 -7.77
CA ALA A 21 -6.03 -7.37 -7.70
C ALA A 21 -6.44 -7.83 -6.29
N ASN A 22 -5.59 -8.62 -5.62
CA ASN A 22 -5.83 -9.09 -4.26
C ASN A 22 -5.84 -7.93 -3.26
N THR A 23 -4.93 -6.97 -3.42
CA THR A 23 -4.89 -5.76 -2.60
C THR A 23 -6.15 -4.93 -2.83
N ALA A 24 -6.57 -4.75 -4.09
CA ALA A 24 -7.81 -4.05 -4.42
C ALA A 24 -9.03 -4.70 -3.74
N ALA A 25 -9.14 -6.03 -3.79
CA ALA A 25 -10.20 -6.76 -3.11
C ALA A 25 -10.16 -6.59 -1.58
N ALA A 26 -8.97 -6.61 -0.98
CA ALA A 26 -8.78 -6.48 0.47
C ALA A 26 -9.12 -5.08 0.98
N ILE A 27 -8.82 -4.02 0.23
CA ILE A 27 -9.08 -2.64 0.65
C ILE A 27 -10.47 -2.12 0.27
N LEU A 28 -11.16 -2.77 -0.69
CA LEU A 28 -12.47 -2.34 -1.19
C LEU A 28 -13.49 -2.00 -0.09
N PRO A 29 -13.65 -2.80 0.99
CA PRO A 29 -14.60 -2.50 2.05
C PRO A 29 -14.27 -1.22 2.85
N TYR A 30 -13.03 -0.76 2.80
CA TYR A 30 -12.51 0.32 3.64
C TYR A 30 -12.22 1.61 2.86
N VAL A 31 -12.51 1.63 1.54
CA VAL A 31 -12.26 2.83 0.72
C VAL A 31 -13.15 3.96 1.17
N CYS A 32 -12.51 4.93 1.79
CA CYS A 32 -13.10 6.18 2.27
C CYS A 32 -12.07 7.30 2.15
N LYS A 33 -12.51 8.54 2.37
CA LYS A 33 -11.63 9.71 2.27
C LYS A 33 -10.38 9.61 3.16
N THR A 34 -10.51 9.08 4.38
CA THR A 34 -9.39 8.92 5.33
C THR A 34 -8.35 7.96 4.76
N LEU A 35 -8.79 6.83 4.18
CA LEU A 35 -7.89 5.87 3.54
C LEU A 35 -7.19 6.48 2.32
N GLU A 36 -7.94 7.14 1.43
CA GLU A 36 -7.39 7.80 0.24
C GLU A 36 -6.30 8.82 0.63
N MET A 37 -6.54 9.59 1.69
CA MET A 37 -5.55 10.51 2.25
C MET A 37 -4.32 9.78 2.82
N CYS A 38 -4.52 8.68 3.51
CA CYS A 38 -3.45 7.89 4.12
C CYS A 38 -2.55 7.27 3.04
N ILE A 39 -3.11 6.57 2.06
CA ILE A 39 -2.37 5.96 0.93
C ILE A 39 -1.69 7.06 0.10
N GLY A 40 -2.39 8.15 -0.20
CA GLY A 40 -1.82 9.28 -0.92
C GLY A 40 -0.63 9.92 -0.19
N THR A 41 -0.68 10.00 1.15
CA THR A 41 0.43 10.51 1.96
C THR A 41 1.62 9.54 1.93
N LEU A 42 1.38 8.24 2.14
CA LEU A 42 2.41 7.20 2.00
C LEU A 42 3.06 7.24 0.60
N GLY A 43 2.25 7.37 -0.45
CA GLY A 43 2.75 7.47 -1.83
C GLY A 43 3.69 8.67 -2.02
N ARG A 44 3.36 9.83 -1.45
CA ARG A 44 4.23 11.02 -1.49
C ARG A 44 5.48 10.87 -0.63
N MET A 45 5.39 10.31 0.55
CA MET A 45 6.54 10.06 1.45
C MET A 45 7.62 9.19 0.81
N HIS A 46 7.24 8.32 -0.12
CA HIS A 46 8.13 7.37 -0.79
C HIS A 46 8.32 7.67 -2.28
N ASP A 47 8.02 8.88 -2.73
CA ASP A 47 8.19 9.33 -4.13
C ASP A 47 7.46 8.49 -5.18
N VAL A 48 6.43 7.75 -4.77
CA VAL A 48 5.52 7.04 -5.67
C VAL A 48 4.54 8.01 -6.32
N LEU A 49 3.97 8.92 -5.53
CA LEU A 49 3.15 10.04 -6.00
C LEU A 49 3.94 11.35 -5.95
N LYS A 50 3.87 12.13 -7.02
CA LYS A 50 4.42 13.49 -7.07
C LYS A 50 3.43 14.50 -6.46
N PRO A 51 3.86 15.72 -6.10
CA PRO A 51 2.96 16.78 -5.64
C PRO A 51 1.80 16.99 -6.60
N GLY A 52 0.58 17.01 -6.09
CA GLY A 52 -0.65 17.18 -6.87
C GLY A 52 -1.22 15.90 -7.48
N GLU A 53 -0.45 14.80 -7.56
CA GLU A 53 -0.97 13.52 -8.05
C GLU A 53 -1.89 12.86 -7.00
N LYS A 54 -2.90 12.14 -7.50
CA LYS A 54 -3.89 11.41 -6.70
C LYS A 54 -3.97 9.95 -7.16
N ALA A 55 -4.15 9.03 -6.22
CA ALA A 55 -4.20 7.60 -6.51
C ALA A 55 -5.33 7.25 -7.50
N GLU A 56 -6.51 7.86 -7.37
CA GLU A 56 -7.67 7.61 -8.25
C GLU A 56 -7.40 7.95 -9.72
N VAL A 57 -6.51 8.92 -9.98
CA VAL A 57 -6.07 9.27 -11.34
C VAL A 57 -5.34 8.11 -11.99
N PHE A 58 -4.44 7.47 -11.23
CA PHE A 58 -3.72 6.28 -11.69
C PHE A 58 -4.64 5.07 -11.86
N GLY A 59 -5.66 4.92 -11.00
CA GLY A 59 -6.68 3.88 -11.17
C GLY A 59 -7.49 4.06 -12.45
N PHE A 60 -7.89 5.28 -12.77
CA PHE A 60 -8.51 5.61 -14.05
C PHE A 60 -7.54 5.36 -15.23
N ALA A 61 -6.29 5.77 -15.08
CA ALA A 61 -5.27 5.56 -16.10
C ALA A 61 -5.05 4.08 -16.40
N MET A 62 -5.03 3.20 -15.38
CA MET A 62 -4.94 1.75 -15.55
C MET A 62 -6.03 1.17 -16.46
N GLN A 63 -7.25 1.71 -16.40
CA GLN A 63 -8.37 1.22 -17.22
C GLN A 63 -8.32 1.71 -18.67
N ASN A 64 -7.57 2.78 -18.95
CA ASN A 64 -7.47 3.43 -20.24
C ASN A 64 -6.09 3.27 -20.90
N ALA A 65 -5.14 2.65 -20.22
CA ALA A 65 -3.79 2.43 -20.70
C ALA A 65 -3.75 1.32 -21.76
N THR A 66 -2.86 1.47 -22.73
CA THR A 66 -2.64 0.48 -23.79
C THR A 66 -1.82 -0.72 -23.31
N LYS A 67 -0.99 -0.53 -22.27
CA LYS A 67 -0.19 -1.60 -21.66
C LYS A 67 -0.74 -1.99 -20.30
N ALA A 68 -0.72 -3.28 -20.03
CA ALA A 68 -1.13 -3.85 -18.74
C ALA A 68 0.05 -3.95 -17.76
N PRO A 69 -0.18 -4.01 -16.43
CA PRO A 69 0.89 -4.15 -15.44
C PRO A 69 1.86 -5.30 -15.72
N LYS A 70 1.36 -6.41 -16.27
CA LYS A 70 2.15 -7.61 -16.63
C LYS A 70 3.28 -7.36 -17.65
N GLU A 71 3.28 -6.22 -18.32
CA GLU A 71 4.29 -5.87 -19.32
C GLU A 71 5.49 -5.12 -18.69
N PHE A 72 5.47 -4.90 -17.39
CA PHE A 72 6.49 -4.16 -16.65
C PHE A 72 7.21 -5.08 -15.66
N GLU A 73 8.45 -4.72 -15.35
CA GLU A 73 9.30 -5.47 -14.42
C GLU A 73 8.80 -5.35 -12.97
N ASN A 74 8.29 -4.19 -12.61
CA ASN A 74 7.81 -3.87 -11.26
C ASN A 74 6.69 -2.84 -11.29
N VAL A 75 6.00 -2.68 -10.14
CA VAL A 75 4.84 -1.77 -10.02
C VAL A 75 5.26 -0.33 -10.19
N ASN A 76 6.43 0.08 -9.68
CA ASN A 76 6.91 1.46 -9.82
C ASN A 76 7.16 1.82 -11.29
N SER A 77 7.70 0.91 -12.10
CA SER A 77 7.88 1.12 -13.55
C SER A 77 6.53 1.29 -14.26
N TYR A 78 5.51 0.57 -13.82
CA TYR A 78 4.15 0.74 -14.36
C TYR A 78 3.53 2.09 -13.95
N VAL A 79 3.74 2.54 -12.72
CA VAL A 79 3.30 3.87 -12.26
C VAL A 79 3.96 4.97 -13.11
N GLU A 80 5.27 4.88 -13.40
CA GLU A 80 5.97 5.86 -14.25
C GLU A 80 5.40 5.83 -15.68
N TYR A 81 5.15 4.66 -16.25
CA TYR A 81 4.51 4.56 -17.57
C TYR A 81 3.15 5.25 -17.60
N LEU A 82 2.28 5.00 -16.63
CA LEU A 82 0.97 5.65 -16.56
C LEU A 82 1.11 7.18 -16.44
N ARG A 83 2.08 7.65 -15.67
CA ARG A 83 2.40 9.08 -15.54
C ARG A 83 2.79 9.69 -16.86
N ASP A 84 3.63 9.02 -17.63
CA ASP A 84 4.08 9.50 -18.93
C ASP A 84 2.94 9.50 -19.96
N GLU A 85 2.07 8.50 -19.97
CA GLU A 85 0.87 8.47 -20.82
C GLU A 85 -0.11 9.63 -20.51
N ILE A 86 -0.27 9.96 -19.21
CA ILE A 86 -1.06 11.12 -18.79
C ILE A 86 -0.41 12.43 -19.27
N LYS A 87 0.88 12.60 -19.07
CA LYS A 87 1.61 13.81 -19.48
C LYS A 87 1.62 14.00 -20.99
N ALA A 88 1.72 12.91 -21.74
CA ALA A 88 1.67 12.92 -23.20
C ALA A 88 0.26 13.21 -23.77
N GLY A 89 -0.78 13.21 -22.92
CA GLY A 89 -2.17 13.39 -23.34
C GLY A 89 -2.79 12.14 -23.98
N ASN A 90 -2.10 10.99 -23.97
CA ASN A 90 -2.62 9.73 -24.45
C ASN A 90 -3.77 9.23 -23.57
N ILE A 91 -3.74 9.56 -22.28
CA ILE A 91 -4.82 9.36 -21.32
C ILE A 91 -5.34 10.72 -20.89
N ASN A 92 -6.55 11.08 -21.33
CA ASN A 92 -7.13 12.38 -21.03
C ASN A 92 -7.72 12.41 -19.62
N ILE A 93 -7.08 13.16 -18.72
CA ILE A 93 -7.51 13.38 -17.35
C ILE A 93 -8.33 14.66 -17.28
N ASN A 94 -9.55 14.57 -16.76
CA ASN A 94 -10.36 15.72 -16.41
C ASN A 94 -10.19 16.00 -14.90
N GLU A 95 -9.63 17.13 -14.54
CA GLU A 95 -9.38 17.50 -13.14
C GLU A 95 -10.67 17.61 -12.29
N ASN A 96 -11.81 17.88 -12.93
CA ASN A 96 -13.12 17.97 -12.28
C ASN A 96 -13.90 16.65 -12.31
N LYS A 97 -13.27 15.55 -12.74
CA LYS A 97 -13.93 14.25 -12.80
C LYS A 97 -14.17 13.70 -11.40
N ASP A 98 -15.41 13.27 -11.15
CA ASP A 98 -15.68 12.39 -10.01
C ASP A 98 -15.29 10.94 -10.39
N TYR A 99 -14.20 10.47 -9.80
CA TYR A 99 -13.66 9.13 -10.06
C TYR A 99 -14.54 8.06 -9.44
N SER A 100 -14.79 7.00 -10.20
CA SER A 100 -15.60 5.86 -9.75
C SER A 100 -14.94 5.14 -8.55
N ILE A 101 -15.73 4.35 -7.82
CA ILE A 101 -15.19 3.50 -6.75
C ILE A 101 -14.13 2.53 -7.29
N VAL A 102 -14.28 2.08 -8.54
CA VAL A 102 -13.30 1.21 -9.20
C VAL A 102 -11.98 1.94 -9.43
N ASP A 103 -12.01 3.20 -9.91
CA ASP A 103 -10.81 4.03 -10.07
C ASP A 103 -10.10 4.22 -8.72
N LYS A 104 -10.86 4.53 -7.67
CA LYS A 104 -10.33 4.74 -6.32
C LYS A 104 -9.68 3.48 -5.77
N VAL A 105 -10.37 2.35 -5.84
CA VAL A 105 -9.85 1.05 -5.35
C VAL A 105 -8.60 0.64 -6.12
N ALA A 106 -8.66 0.67 -7.46
CA ALA A 106 -7.53 0.25 -8.30
C ALA A 106 -6.31 1.15 -8.08
N GLY A 107 -6.52 2.46 -8.03
CA GLY A 107 -5.44 3.42 -7.80
C GLY A 107 -4.81 3.27 -6.42
N ASN A 108 -5.60 3.16 -5.35
CA ASN A 108 -5.07 2.96 -4.01
C ASN A 108 -4.31 1.63 -3.89
N ALA A 109 -4.80 0.54 -4.51
CA ALA A 109 -4.10 -0.74 -4.53
C ALA A 109 -2.76 -0.65 -5.28
N LEU A 110 -2.73 0.04 -6.42
CA LEU A 110 -1.51 0.25 -7.19
C LEU A 110 -0.48 1.03 -6.37
N ILE A 111 -0.86 2.16 -5.77
CA ILE A 111 0.05 2.98 -4.97
C ILE A 111 0.52 2.24 -3.72
N ALA A 112 -0.35 1.49 -3.04
CA ALA A 112 0.02 0.67 -1.89
C ALA A 112 1.09 -0.38 -2.25
N GLN A 113 0.95 -1.06 -3.39
CA GLN A 113 1.94 -2.02 -3.86
C GLN A 113 3.26 -1.33 -4.28
N ALA A 114 3.19 -0.19 -4.95
CA ALA A 114 4.37 0.58 -5.32
C ALA A 114 5.14 1.08 -4.08
N VAL A 115 4.44 1.50 -3.02
CA VAL A 115 5.04 1.82 -1.71
C VAL A 115 5.74 0.59 -1.12
N GLY A 116 5.11 -0.59 -1.13
CA GLY A 116 5.72 -1.84 -0.68
C GLY A 116 7.05 -2.13 -1.37
N GLU A 117 7.11 -1.95 -2.69
CA GLU A 117 8.36 -2.10 -3.46
C GLU A 117 9.45 -1.10 -3.04
N LYS A 118 9.09 0.15 -2.71
CA LYS A 118 10.06 1.15 -2.21
C LYS A 118 10.68 0.73 -0.87
N TYR A 119 9.95 0.01 -0.03
CA TYR A 119 10.51 -0.61 1.17
C TYR A 119 11.35 -1.85 0.85
N GLY A 120 11.24 -2.46 -0.33
CA GLY A 120 11.81 -3.76 -0.64
C GLY A 120 11.13 -4.89 0.13
N LEU A 121 9.85 -4.71 0.46
CA LEU A 121 9.03 -5.66 1.20
C LEU A 121 7.99 -6.31 0.26
N ASP A 122 7.81 -7.60 0.41
CA ASP A 122 6.67 -8.31 -0.17
C ASP A 122 5.45 -8.14 0.74
N ILE A 123 4.61 -7.14 0.46
CA ILE A 123 3.44 -6.81 1.28
C ILE A 123 2.21 -7.46 0.66
N GLY A 124 1.62 -8.39 1.41
CA GLY A 124 0.43 -9.12 1.00
C GLY A 124 -0.88 -8.33 1.16
N ALA A 125 -1.94 -8.90 0.60
CA ALA A 125 -3.29 -8.36 0.73
C ALA A 125 -3.80 -8.35 2.19
N THR A 126 -3.35 -9.30 3.01
CA THR A 126 -3.70 -9.37 4.45
C THR A 126 -3.24 -8.11 5.17
N PHE A 127 -1.98 -7.70 4.96
CA PHE A 127 -1.46 -6.47 5.57
C PHE A 127 -2.29 -5.26 5.14
N TRP A 128 -2.45 -5.05 3.84
CA TRP A 128 -3.17 -3.87 3.35
C TRP A 128 -4.63 -3.86 3.80
N GLY A 129 -5.32 -5.01 3.83
CA GLY A 129 -6.70 -5.10 4.31
C GLY A 129 -6.84 -4.65 5.78
N ILE A 130 -6.02 -5.20 6.68
CA ILE A 130 -6.06 -4.86 8.11
C ILE A 130 -5.60 -3.41 8.37
N ILE A 131 -4.50 -2.98 7.73
CA ILE A 131 -3.99 -1.62 7.91
C ILE A 131 -4.99 -0.58 7.36
N CYS A 132 -5.63 -0.86 6.23
CA CYS A 132 -6.65 0.02 5.68
C CYS A 132 -7.89 0.11 6.57
N GLN A 133 -8.31 -1.00 7.17
CA GLN A 133 -9.37 -0.99 8.19
C GLN A 133 -8.99 -0.09 9.37
N LYS A 134 -7.79 -0.25 9.92
CA LYS A 134 -7.33 0.56 11.05
C LYS A 134 -7.15 2.04 10.69
N ALA A 135 -6.69 2.33 9.47
CA ALA A 135 -6.57 3.70 8.97
C ALA A 135 -7.94 4.35 8.73
N SER A 136 -8.92 3.62 8.18
CA SER A 136 -10.28 4.13 7.98
C SER A 136 -11.00 4.48 9.30
N ASN A 137 -10.66 3.76 10.38
CA ASN A 137 -11.16 4.00 11.74
C ASN A 137 -10.26 4.94 12.57
N GLU A 138 -9.34 5.66 11.93
CA GLU A 138 -8.41 6.63 12.53
C GLU A 138 -7.48 6.03 13.62
N LYS A 139 -7.36 4.70 13.64
CA LYS A 139 -6.47 3.97 14.57
C LYS A 139 -5.02 3.91 14.08
N LEU A 140 -4.75 4.26 12.82
CA LEU A 140 -3.42 4.41 12.24
C LEU A 140 -3.41 5.57 11.25
N ASN A 141 -2.28 6.28 11.19
CA ASN A 141 -2.01 7.29 10.19
C ASN A 141 -0.82 6.89 9.30
N ALA A 142 -0.58 7.64 8.24
CA ALA A 142 0.47 7.35 7.26
C ALA A 142 1.88 7.28 7.87
N ASN A 143 2.21 8.17 8.82
CA ASN A 143 3.51 8.18 9.49
C ASN A 143 3.71 6.91 10.32
N GLU A 144 2.68 6.48 11.05
CA GLU A 144 2.71 5.26 11.86
C GLU A 144 2.85 4.01 11.00
N ILE A 145 2.13 3.94 9.87
CA ILE A 145 2.27 2.85 8.90
C ILE A 145 3.70 2.82 8.32
N SER A 146 4.23 3.99 7.94
CA SER A 146 5.62 4.12 7.46
C SER A 146 6.63 3.67 8.53
N GLY A 147 6.45 4.06 9.78
CA GLY A 147 7.30 3.64 10.90
C GLY A 147 7.28 2.12 11.10
N ILE A 148 6.09 1.51 11.08
CA ILE A 148 5.91 0.04 11.19
C ILE A 148 6.59 -0.68 10.01
N LEU A 149 6.41 -0.22 8.78
CA LEU A 149 7.05 -0.81 7.59
C LEU A 149 8.58 -0.68 7.63
N THR A 150 9.09 0.45 8.14
CA THR A 150 10.53 0.65 8.37
C THR A 150 11.09 -0.39 9.35
N GLN A 151 10.40 -0.63 10.46
CA GLN A 151 10.81 -1.65 11.43
C GLN A 151 10.66 -3.07 10.86
N ALA A 152 9.60 -3.35 10.11
CA ALA A 152 9.41 -4.63 9.42
C ALA A 152 10.60 -4.96 8.51
N LYS A 153 11.06 -3.98 7.72
CA LYS A 153 12.25 -4.12 6.87
C LYS A 153 13.51 -4.37 7.71
N THR A 154 13.72 -3.59 8.76
CA THR A 154 14.92 -3.67 9.60
C THR A 154 15.02 -5.01 10.34
N GLN A 155 13.88 -5.54 10.81
CA GLN A 155 13.82 -6.77 11.59
C GLN A 155 13.52 -8.01 10.72
N HIS A 156 13.39 -7.84 9.40
CA HIS A 156 13.07 -8.91 8.44
C HIS A 156 11.79 -9.68 8.77
N ILE A 157 10.80 -8.99 9.34
CA ILE A 157 9.48 -9.57 9.64
C ILE A 157 8.53 -9.30 8.48
N ASN A 158 7.88 -10.37 7.99
CA ASN A 158 6.86 -10.24 6.96
C ASN A 158 5.69 -9.37 7.47
N PRO A 159 5.30 -8.30 6.74
CA PRO A 159 4.18 -7.43 7.13
C PRO A 159 2.85 -8.15 7.40
N ASP A 160 2.57 -9.26 6.72
CA ASP A 160 1.35 -10.04 6.97
C ASP A 160 1.32 -10.62 8.39
N ASN A 161 2.46 -10.94 9.03
CA ASN A 161 2.51 -11.33 10.44
C ASN A 161 2.16 -10.17 11.37
N ILE A 162 2.54 -8.93 11.00
CA ILE A 162 2.16 -7.73 11.76
C ILE A 162 0.64 -7.54 11.70
N ALA A 163 0.06 -7.66 10.51
CA ALA A 163 -1.39 -7.56 10.31
C ALA A 163 -2.13 -8.65 11.09
N ASN A 164 -1.66 -9.90 11.02
CA ASN A 164 -2.23 -11.02 11.77
C ASN A 164 -2.18 -10.77 13.29
N TYR A 165 -1.07 -10.24 13.81
CA TYR A 165 -0.95 -9.86 15.21
C TYR A 165 -1.99 -8.79 15.60
N ILE A 166 -2.11 -7.72 14.81
CA ILE A 166 -3.08 -6.63 15.04
C ILE A 166 -4.53 -7.15 15.02
N ALA A 167 -4.82 -8.10 14.12
CA ALA A 167 -6.15 -8.72 14.01
C ALA A 167 -6.44 -9.77 15.09
N GLY A 168 -5.43 -10.17 15.89
CA GLY A 168 -5.54 -11.26 16.86
C GLY A 168 -5.53 -12.66 16.23
N ASN A 169 -5.04 -12.79 15.01
CA ASN A 169 -4.87 -14.05 14.29
C ASN A 169 -3.59 -14.80 14.71
N ASN A 170 -3.45 -16.03 14.23
CA ASN A 170 -2.23 -16.80 14.42
C ASN A 170 -1.09 -16.22 13.56
N LEU A 171 0.12 -16.24 14.13
CA LEU A 171 1.36 -15.91 13.44
C LEU A 171 1.96 -17.17 12.81
N GLU A 172 2.89 -16.99 11.89
CA GLU A 172 3.76 -18.08 11.42
C GLU A 172 4.52 -18.70 12.61
N SER A 173 4.76 -20.00 12.56
CA SER A 173 5.28 -20.79 13.68
C SER A 173 6.65 -20.36 14.19
N ASN A 174 7.43 -19.69 13.37
CA ASN A 174 8.77 -19.18 13.68
C ASN A 174 8.79 -17.73 14.21
N ILE A 175 7.63 -17.07 14.31
CA ILE A 175 7.52 -15.67 14.74
C ILE A 175 6.88 -15.58 16.12
N GLN A 176 7.54 -14.88 17.06
CA GLN A 176 7.02 -14.68 18.40
C GLN A 176 6.14 -13.42 18.49
N LYS A 177 5.06 -13.50 19.28
CA LYS A 177 4.19 -12.35 19.53
C LYS A 177 4.93 -11.16 20.16
N SER A 178 5.93 -11.42 20.99
CA SER A 178 6.78 -10.40 21.62
C SER A 178 7.60 -9.64 20.59
N GLU A 179 8.13 -10.30 19.57
CA GLU A 179 8.90 -9.67 18.49
C GLU A 179 8.01 -8.71 17.69
N VAL A 180 6.83 -9.18 17.29
CA VAL A 180 5.89 -8.36 16.52
C VAL A 180 5.38 -7.17 17.35
N SER A 181 5.08 -7.37 18.65
CA SER A 181 4.63 -6.28 19.51
C SER A 181 5.72 -5.21 19.70
N SER A 182 6.97 -5.63 19.93
CA SER A 182 8.12 -4.70 20.02
C SER A 182 8.30 -3.93 18.71
N LEU A 183 8.24 -4.61 17.57
CA LEU A 183 8.34 -3.99 16.25
C LEU A 183 7.29 -2.87 16.07
N ILE A 184 6.02 -3.16 16.40
CA ILE A 184 4.94 -2.18 16.26
C ILE A 184 5.18 -0.98 17.18
N ILE A 185 5.56 -1.22 18.45
CA ILE A 185 5.87 -0.16 19.41
C ILE A 185 7.04 0.71 18.91
N ASP A 186 8.10 0.11 18.39
CA ASP A 186 9.25 0.83 17.84
C ASP A 186 8.87 1.63 16.58
N GLY A 187 7.99 1.08 15.72
CA GLY A 187 7.42 1.79 14.58
C GLY A 187 6.59 3.01 14.99
N LEU A 188 5.75 2.87 16.03
CA LEU A 188 4.96 3.97 16.59
C LEU A 188 5.87 5.05 17.22
N LYS A 189 6.93 4.66 17.94
CA LYS A 189 7.93 5.60 18.48
C LYS A 189 8.67 6.35 17.37
N HIS A 190 9.08 5.64 16.34
CA HIS A 190 9.75 6.24 15.19
C HIS A 190 8.87 7.30 14.50
N ALA A 191 7.58 7.01 14.36
CA ALA A 191 6.62 7.94 13.78
C ALA A 191 6.27 9.13 14.69
N ASN A 192 6.44 8.97 16.03
CA ASN A 192 6.03 9.94 17.03
C ASN A 192 7.15 10.19 18.05
N PRO A 193 8.29 10.77 17.65
CA PRO A 193 9.51 10.85 18.49
C PRO A 193 9.35 11.70 19.77
N THR A 194 8.33 12.56 19.82
CA THR A 194 8.04 13.42 20.98
C THR A 194 7.00 12.84 21.93
N MET A 195 6.38 11.70 21.56
CA MET A 195 5.34 11.06 22.36
C MET A 195 5.96 10.30 23.55
N SER A 196 5.33 10.38 24.72
CA SER A 196 5.78 9.64 25.90
C SER A 196 5.64 8.12 25.72
N ASN A 197 6.40 7.32 26.49
CA ASN A 197 6.25 5.86 26.46
C ASN A 197 4.84 5.40 26.86
N GLU A 198 4.19 6.11 27.75
CA GLU A 198 2.81 5.84 28.17
C GLU A 198 1.84 6.08 27.02
N ASP A 199 1.97 7.20 26.30
CA ASP A 199 1.12 7.52 25.15
C ASP A 199 1.34 6.53 23.99
N ILE A 200 2.58 6.11 23.74
CA ILE A 200 2.89 5.06 22.76
C ILE A 200 2.21 3.74 23.15
N THR A 201 2.26 3.37 24.43
CA THR A 201 1.58 2.16 24.94
C THR A 201 0.05 2.27 24.76
N ASN A 202 -0.51 3.42 25.05
CA ASN A 202 -1.94 3.69 24.87
C ASN A 202 -2.33 3.62 23.37
N ARG A 203 -1.49 4.16 22.49
CA ARG A 203 -1.66 4.12 21.03
C ARG A 203 -1.61 2.68 20.52
N PHE A 204 -0.62 1.89 20.96
CA PHE A 204 -0.50 0.46 20.66
C PHE A 204 -1.74 -0.32 21.11
N ASN A 205 -2.19 -0.13 22.35
CA ASN A 205 -3.39 -0.79 22.86
C ASN A 205 -4.66 -0.41 22.06
N THR A 206 -4.74 0.84 21.60
CA THR A 206 -5.86 1.30 20.77
C THR A 206 -5.85 0.61 19.40
N LEU A 207 -4.67 0.39 18.82
CA LEU A 207 -4.51 -0.32 17.55
C LEU A 207 -5.01 -1.79 17.66
N LEU A 208 -4.79 -2.45 18.78
CA LEU A 208 -5.18 -3.85 19.01
C LEU A 208 -6.68 -4.03 19.33
N LYS A 209 -7.40 -2.96 19.67
CA LYS A 209 -8.85 -3.07 19.94
C LYS A 209 -9.57 -3.53 18.67
N LYS A 210 -10.46 -4.50 18.85
CA LYS A 210 -11.39 -4.94 17.79
C LYS A 210 -12.26 -3.76 17.36
N ASP A 211 -12.54 -3.69 16.08
CA ASP A 211 -13.48 -2.74 15.49
C ASP A 211 -14.91 -3.25 15.57
#